data_767c370224a786877403ed6bfde36487
#
_entry.id   767c370224a786877403ed6bfde36487
#
_cell.length_a   1.000
_cell.length_b   1.000
_cell.length_c   1.000
_cell.angle_alpha   90.00
_cell.angle_beta   90.00
_cell.angle_gamma   90.00
#
_symmetry.space_group_name_H-M   'P 1'
#
loop_
_entity.id
_entity.type
_entity.pdbx_description
1 polymer ?
#
loop_
_entity_poly.entity_id
_entity_poly.type
_entity_poly.pdbx_seq_one_letter_code
_entity_poly.pdbx_strand_id
1 'polypeptide(L)'
;MKKTILIFLLFSSITIAQNSIVQQFSNAFADVAEKANPAVVTVLTDKIVKMQQFNPNNPFQFNHPFSPNNGQQERHLNALGSGVIVDALNGYILTNNHVVDDVDEIQVKLIDKRVFDAELVGSDPKSDLAILKIKADNLNSIKLGDSDKLRVGEWVMAVGSPFSASLSHTVTTGIVSALGRSNILGNSRNYENFIQTDAAINPGNSGGALLNMDGDLIGINTAIATGGYEKANRGVGFAIPSNMASKIMNDLIQKGYVVRAWLGVFIQELDDATARALNLNIRDGALISDVIEDSPAKKSGIKEGDLIIYFDGEKVKNPSNLKNLVSSTAPGTKSKITLIREGKELTITVLLEEMDNDDPLVKNTDSSSGFKQFGLDVRELTNQYRNKYGISEIDDGLVIISVNPNSDASNK
;
A
#
# COMPACT_ATOMS: atom_id res chain seq x y z
N MET A 1 -6.57 -47.93 -49.53
CA MET A 1 -5.31 -47.30 -49.00
C MET A 1 -5.31 -45.78 -49.07
N LYS A 2 -5.86 -45.05 -50.04
CA LYS A 2 -5.84 -43.57 -50.09
C LYS A 2 -6.66 -42.85 -49.00
N LYS A 3 -7.75 -43.41 -48.48
CA LYS A 3 -8.58 -42.79 -47.42
C LYS A 3 -7.95 -42.84 -46.03
N THR A 4 -7.14 -43.87 -45.73
CA THR A 4 -6.47 -44.02 -44.42
C THR A 4 -5.30 -43.06 -44.28
N ILE A 5 -4.61 -42.70 -45.37
CA ILE A 5 -3.50 -41.73 -45.36
C ILE A 5 -4.02 -40.31 -45.11
N LEU A 6 -5.21 -39.96 -45.64
CA LEU A 6 -5.80 -38.63 -45.44
C LEU A 6 -6.22 -38.39 -43.98
N ILE A 7 -6.71 -39.41 -43.27
CA ILE A 7 -7.08 -39.34 -41.85
C ILE A 7 -5.82 -39.20 -40.97
N PHE A 8 -4.72 -39.87 -41.32
CA PHE A 8 -3.47 -39.79 -40.59
C PHE A 8 -2.80 -38.39 -40.71
N LEU A 9 -2.90 -37.76 -41.90
CA LEU A 9 -2.40 -36.40 -42.13
C LEU A 9 -3.23 -35.33 -41.39
N LEU A 10 -4.54 -35.52 -41.29
CA LEU A 10 -5.39 -34.62 -40.50
C LEU A 10 -5.11 -34.75 -38.99
N PHE A 11 -4.88 -35.94 -38.47
CA PHE A 11 -4.52 -36.14 -37.05
C PHE A 11 -3.15 -35.58 -36.71
N SER A 12 -2.16 -35.71 -37.58
CA SER A 12 -0.82 -35.14 -37.38
C SER A 12 -0.84 -33.60 -37.42
N SER A 13 -1.67 -33.00 -38.28
CA SER A 13 -1.80 -31.52 -38.35
C SER A 13 -2.47 -30.94 -37.07
N ILE A 14 -3.42 -31.64 -36.48
CA ILE A 14 -4.07 -31.20 -35.23
C ILE A 14 -3.08 -31.26 -34.06
N THR A 15 -2.27 -32.33 -33.99
CA THR A 15 -1.27 -32.48 -32.91
C THR A 15 -0.14 -31.45 -33.01
N ILE A 16 0.30 -31.10 -34.19
CA ILE A 16 1.32 -30.07 -34.42
C ILE A 16 0.77 -28.67 -34.08
N ALA A 17 -0.49 -28.38 -34.47
CA ALA A 17 -1.15 -27.13 -34.16
C ALA A 17 -1.35 -26.95 -32.62
N GLN A 18 -1.73 -28.01 -31.93
CA GLN A 18 -1.92 -28.00 -30.48
C GLN A 18 -0.59 -27.79 -29.71
N ASN A 19 0.49 -28.45 -30.14
CA ASN A 19 1.81 -28.23 -29.59
C ASN A 19 2.33 -26.81 -29.86
N SER A 20 2.00 -26.20 -30.98
CA SER A 20 2.39 -24.83 -31.31
C SER A 20 1.68 -23.79 -30.42
N ILE A 21 0.41 -23.99 -30.09
CA ILE A 21 -0.36 -23.08 -29.20
C ILE A 21 0.17 -23.15 -27.76
N VAL A 22 0.42 -24.35 -27.23
CA VAL A 22 0.98 -24.53 -25.88
C VAL A 22 2.37 -23.89 -25.79
N GLN A 23 3.19 -24.04 -26.82
CA GLN A 23 4.51 -23.43 -26.87
C GLN A 23 4.43 -21.90 -26.95
N GLN A 24 3.52 -21.34 -27.74
CA GLN A 24 3.29 -19.90 -27.83
C GLN A 24 2.83 -19.33 -26.47
N PHE A 25 1.93 -20.03 -25.79
CA PHE A 25 1.48 -19.66 -24.46
C PHE A 25 2.63 -19.65 -23.44
N SER A 26 3.47 -20.71 -23.44
CA SER A 26 4.66 -20.77 -22.57
C SER A 26 5.66 -19.65 -22.88
N ASN A 27 5.91 -19.38 -24.16
CA ASN A 27 6.83 -18.34 -24.58
C ASN A 27 6.36 -16.95 -24.16
N ALA A 28 5.04 -16.67 -24.18
CA ALA A 28 4.51 -15.38 -23.76
C ALA A 28 4.91 -15.02 -22.32
N PHE A 29 4.88 -15.99 -21.39
CA PHE A 29 5.34 -15.74 -20.01
C PHE A 29 6.86 -15.57 -19.94
N ALA A 30 7.62 -16.36 -20.68
CA ALA A 30 9.07 -16.24 -20.72
C ALA A 30 9.52 -14.88 -21.28
N ASP A 31 8.88 -14.43 -22.37
CA ASP A 31 9.17 -13.14 -23.01
C ASP A 31 8.89 -11.95 -22.06
N VAL A 32 7.77 -12.01 -21.32
CA VAL A 32 7.44 -10.99 -20.29
C VAL A 32 8.49 -10.99 -19.20
N ALA A 33 8.90 -12.15 -18.68
CA ALA A 33 9.92 -12.26 -17.65
C ALA A 33 11.28 -11.74 -18.13
N GLU A 34 11.71 -12.09 -19.35
CA GLU A 34 12.97 -11.63 -19.94
C GLU A 34 12.98 -10.10 -20.12
N LYS A 35 11.88 -9.52 -20.57
CA LYS A 35 11.70 -8.07 -20.76
C LYS A 35 11.75 -7.33 -19.42
N ALA A 36 11.12 -7.85 -18.38
CA ALA A 36 10.87 -7.15 -17.13
C ALA A 36 12.02 -7.30 -16.10
N ASN A 37 12.63 -8.50 -16.01
CA ASN A 37 13.64 -8.79 -15.00
C ASN A 37 14.79 -7.77 -14.91
N PRO A 38 15.32 -7.20 -16.02
CA PRO A 38 16.39 -6.21 -15.94
C PRO A 38 16.02 -4.91 -15.23
N ALA A 39 14.74 -4.61 -15.11
CA ALA A 39 14.25 -3.40 -14.43
C ALA A 39 13.73 -3.66 -13.02
N VAL A 40 13.64 -4.92 -12.58
CA VAL A 40 13.33 -5.25 -11.19
C VAL A 40 14.63 -5.36 -10.41
N VAL A 41 14.67 -4.78 -9.23
CA VAL A 41 15.88 -4.72 -8.39
C VAL A 41 15.61 -5.29 -6.99
N THR A 42 16.68 -5.72 -6.32
CA THR A 42 16.63 -6.05 -4.90
C THR A 42 17.00 -4.82 -4.09
N VAL A 43 16.15 -4.44 -3.14
CA VAL A 43 16.41 -3.38 -2.18
C VAL A 43 16.91 -4.02 -0.90
N LEU A 44 18.10 -3.63 -0.49
CA LEU A 44 18.77 -4.06 0.74
C LEU A 44 18.77 -2.88 1.70
N THR A 45 18.32 -3.07 2.92
CA THR A 45 18.30 -2.02 3.94
C THR A 45 19.01 -2.49 5.20
N ASP A 46 19.70 -1.57 5.85
CA ASP A 46 20.37 -1.81 7.12
C ASP A 46 19.92 -0.78 8.17
N LYS A 47 19.61 -1.26 9.36
CA LYS A 47 19.32 -0.45 10.52
C LYS A 47 20.32 -0.74 11.61
N ILE A 48 21.03 0.28 12.07
CA ILE A 48 22.07 0.20 13.09
C ILE A 48 21.43 0.46 14.47
N VAL A 49 21.23 -0.60 15.25
CA VAL A 49 20.70 -0.48 16.61
C VAL A 49 21.84 -0.52 17.63
N LYS A 50 22.05 0.60 18.33
CA LYS A 50 23.01 0.68 19.43
C LYS A 50 22.45 0.04 20.68
N MET A 51 22.93 -1.15 21.05
CA MET A 51 22.56 -1.79 22.30
C MET A 51 23.47 -1.31 23.44
N GLN A 52 22.85 -0.76 24.50
CA GLN A 52 23.54 -0.63 25.77
C GLN A 52 23.61 -2.02 26.43
N GLN A 53 24.82 -2.54 26.62
CA GLN A 53 24.99 -3.77 27.39
C GLN A 53 24.58 -3.52 28.82
N PHE A 54 23.43 -4.06 29.19
CA PHE A 54 23.08 -4.23 30.60
C PHE A 54 23.86 -5.43 31.13
N ASN A 55 24.92 -5.19 31.91
CA ASN A 55 25.65 -6.26 32.58
C ASN A 55 24.93 -6.59 33.90
N PRO A 56 24.15 -7.68 33.98
CA PRO A 56 23.36 -8.00 35.17
C PRO A 56 24.22 -8.35 36.39
N ASN A 57 25.54 -8.56 36.21
CA ASN A 57 26.48 -8.90 37.29
C ASN A 57 27.22 -7.70 37.89
N ASN A 58 26.92 -6.46 37.47
CA ASN A 58 27.53 -5.28 38.03
C ASN A 58 26.48 -4.27 38.53
N PRO A 59 25.96 -4.40 39.78
CA PRO A 59 24.92 -3.53 40.31
C PRO A 59 25.39 -2.10 40.58
N PHE A 60 26.66 -1.76 40.34
CA PHE A 60 27.27 -0.43 40.57
C PHE A 60 27.71 0.27 39.29
N GLN A 61 27.15 -0.07 38.12
CA GLN A 61 27.46 0.61 36.89
C GLN A 61 26.80 1.99 36.82
N PHE A 62 27.32 2.92 37.65
CA PHE A 62 27.05 4.34 37.51
C PHE A 62 27.83 4.82 36.24
N ASN A 63 27.14 5.56 35.38
CA ASN A 63 27.73 6.24 34.23
C ASN A 63 28.84 7.21 34.72
N HIS A 64 30.08 6.73 34.80
CA HIS A 64 31.23 7.60 34.96
C HIS A 64 31.66 8.09 33.56
N PRO A 65 31.79 9.45 33.36
CA PRO A 65 32.17 10.03 32.07
C PRO A 65 33.57 9.60 31.57
N PHE A 66 34.34 8.90 32.38
CA PHE A 66 35.71 8.48 32.13
C PHE A 66 35.92 6.95 32.18
N SER A 67 34.88 6.13 31.96
CA SER A 67 35.05 4.69 31.87
C SER A 67 35.56 4.32 30.47
N PRO A 68 36.79 3.75 30.32
CA PRO A 68 37.42 3.56 29.01
C PRO A 68 36.86 2.37 28.19
N ASN A 69 35.73 1.80 28.53
CA ASN A 69 35.24 0.59 27.83
C ASN A 69 33.72 0.49 27.83
N ASN A 70 33.02 1.49 27.29
CA ASN A 70 31.63 1.30 26.83
C ASN A 70 31.67 0.84 25.38
N GLY A 71 31.93 -0.44 25.17
CA GLY A 71 31.73 -1.07 23.87
C GLY A 71 30.23 -1.06 23.55
N GLN A 72 29.78 -0.05 22.84
CA GLN A 72 28.47 -0.07 22.18
C GLN A 72 28.54 -1.19 21.13
N GLN A 73 27.87 -2.29 21.34
CA GLN A 73 27.68 -3.28 20.27
C GLN A 73 26.62 -2.74 19.33
N GLU A 74 27.04 -2.41 18.12
CA GLU A 74 26.15 -2.11 17.00
C GLU A 74 25.60 -3.44 16.49
N ARG A 75 24.27 -3.53 16.41
CA ARG A 75 23.59 -4.66 15.78
C ARG A 75 22.97 -4.19 14.48
N HIS A 76 23.38 -4.81 13.39
CA HIS A 76 22.85 -4.58 12.05
C HIS A 76 21.57 -5.42 11.89
N LEU A 77 20.45 -4.75 11.61
CA LEU A 77 19.19 -5.39 11.27
C LEU A 77 18.97 -5.21 9.77
N ASN A 78 19.30 -6.25 9.03
CA ASN A 78 19.16 -6.27 7.58
C ASN A 78 17.74 -6.67 7.19
N ALA A 79 17.09 -5.87 6.35
CA ALA A 79 15.83 -6.22 5.72
C ALA A 79 16.00 -6.28 4.19
N LEU A 80 15.04 -6.93 3.54
CA LEU A 80 15.07 -7.18 2.10
C LEU A 80 13.71 -6.86 1.51
N GLY A 81 13.72 -6.14 0.41
CA GLY A 81 12.57 -5.87 -0.44
C GLY A 81 12.95 -5.90 -1.91
N SER A 82 12.03 -5.44 -2.73
CA SER A 82 12.19 -5.28 -4.17
C SER A 82 11.93 -3.84 -4.57
N GLY A 83 12.34 -3.48 -5.78
CA GLY A 83 12.02 -2.20 -6.41
C GLY A 83 11.87 -2.36 -7.92
N VAL A 84 11.28 -1.38 -8.57
CA VAL A 84 11.08 -1.34 -10.01
C VAL A 84 11.69 -0.05 -10.56
N ILE A 85 12.65 -0.16 -11.47
CA ILE A 85 13.20 1.00 -12.19
C ILE A 85 12.12 1.49 -13.15
N VAL A 86 11.62 2.70 -12.93
CA VAL A 86 10.56 3.34 -13.72
C VAL A 86 11.09 4.46 -14.62
N ASP A 87 12.29 4.96 -14.31
CA ASP A 87 13.01 5.95 -15.13
C ASP A 87 14.50 5.59 -15.17
N ALA A 88 14.93 5.02 -16.27
CA ALA A 88 16.31 4.59 -16.47
C ALA A 88 17.30 5.77 -16.65
N LEU A 89 16.82 6.92 -17.14
CA LEU A 89 17.68 8.10 -17.37
C LEU A 89 18.04 8.79 -16.07
N ASN A 90 17.09 8.92 -15.17
CA ASN A 90 17.24 9.61 -13.89
C ASN A 90 17.56 8.65 -12.74
N GLY A 91 17.47 7.32 -12.95
CA GLY A 91 17.72 6.29 -11.96
C GLY A 91 16.64 6.18 -10.89
N TYR A 92 15.39 6.55 -11.19
CA TYR A 92 14.28 6.45 -10.24
C TYR A 92 13.75 5.03 -10.14
N ILE A 93 13.56 4.60 -8.89
CA ILE A 93 13.07 3.27 -8.53
C ILE A 93 11.87 3.44 -7.62
N LEU A 94 10.77 2.77 -7.97
CA LEU A 94 9.56 2.70 -7.17
C LEU A 94 9.63 1.47 -6.27
N THR A 95 9.32 1.64 -4.98
CA THR A 95 9.28 0.56 -3.98
C THR A 95 8.18 0.84 -2.94
N ASN A 96 8.01 -0.02 -1.94
CA ASN A 96 7.11 0.25 -0.82
C ASN A 96 7.79 1.10 0.27
N ASN A 97 6.99 1.93 0.96
CA ASN A 97 7.47 2.70 2.10
C ASN A 97 7.99 1.79 3.22
N HIS A 98 7.24 0.74 3.59
CA HIS A 98 7.63 -0.17 4.68
C HIS A 98 8.95 -0.92 4.42
N VAL A 99 9.47 -0.94 3.18
CA VAL A 99 10.78 -1.51 2.85
C VAL A 99 11.91 -0.57 3.27
N VAL A 100 11.67 0.75 3.23
CA VAL A 100 12.68 1.80 3.43
C VAL A 100 12.41 2.70 4.63
N ASP A 101 11.38 2.38 5.42
CA ASP A 101 10.99 3.13 6.60
C ASP A 101 11.93 2.84 7.78
N ASP A 102 12.39 3.92 8.46
CA ASP A 102 13.21 3.83 9.67
C ASP A 102 14.50 3.00 9.49
N VAL A 103 15.20 3.19 8.36
CA VAL A 103 16.47 2.55 8.02
C VAL A 103 17.60 3.58 7.90
N ASP A 104 18.84 3.18 8.19
CA ASP A 104 20.02 4.06 8.13
C ASP A 104 20.68 4.03 6.75
N GLU A 105 20.71 2.87 6.09
CA GLU A 105 21.33 2.69 4.78
C GLU A 105 20.39 1.92 3.82
N ILE A 106 20.40 2.35 2.55
CA ILE A 106 19.64 1.72 1.48
C ILE A 106 20.60 1.41 0.33
N GLN A 107 20.63 0.17 -0.09
CA GLN A 107 21.38 -0.28 -1.27
C GLN A 107 20.45 -0.97 -2.27
N VAL A 108 20.76 -0.80 -3.54
CA VAL A 108 20.03 -1.40 -4.65
C VAL A 108 20.97 -2.33 -5.40
N LYS A 109 20.59 -3.60 -5.52
CA LYS A 109 21.30 -4.61 -6.30
C LYS A 109 20.54 -4.91 -7.58
N LEU A 110 21.22 -4.76 -8.72
CA LEU A 110 20.69 -5.05 -10.05
C LEU A 110 20.83 -6.55 -10.39
N ILE A 111 20.17 -6.96 -11.48
CA ILE A 111 20.22 -8.34 -11.98
C ILE A 111 21.66 -8.76 -12.41
N ASP A 112 22.45 -7.82 -12.92
CA ASP A 112 23.85 -8.02 -13.31
C ASP A 112 24.83 -8.02 -12.12
N LYS A 113 24.30 -8.00 -10.89
CA LYS A 113 25.01 -8.02 -9.61
C LYS A 113 25.69 -6.71 -9.21
N ARG A 114 25.59 -5.64 -10.00
CA ARG A 114 26.03 -4.31 -9.58
C ARG A 114 25.22 -3.88 -8.35
N VAL A 115 25.89 -3.22 -7.39
CA VAL A 115 25.28 -2.69 -6.17
C VAL A 115 25.55 -1.20 -6.11
N PHE A 116 24.55 -0.42 -5.76
CA PHE A 116 24.59 1.02 -5.66
C PHE A 116 23.96 1.48 -4.36
N ASP A 117 24.54 2.48 -3.71
CA ASP A 117 23.87 3.21 -2.65
C ASP A 117 22.71 4.00 -3.26
N ALA A 118 21.58 3.98 -2.57
CA ALA A 118 20.33 4.61 -3.01
C ALA A 118 19.94 5.75 -2.08
N GLU A 119 19.51 6.85 -2.67
CA GLU A 119 18.95 8.00 -1.96
C GLU A 119 17.43 7.89 -1.91
N LEU A 120 16.85 8.10 -0.74
CA LEU A 120 15.39 8.22 -0.58
C LEU A 120 14.97 9.62 -1.08
N VAL A 121 14.27 9.68 -2.21
CA VAL A 121 13.75 10.93 -2.79
C VAL A 121 12.52 11.42 -2.03
N GLY A 122 11.65 10.49 -1.63
CA GLY A 122 10.47 10.75 -0.85
C GLY A 122 9.67 9.49 -0.60
N SER A 123 8.83 9.52 0.42
CA SER A 123 7.96 8.40 0.78
C SER A 123 6.59 8.87 1.22
N ASP A 124 5.62 7.97 1.10
CA ASP A 124 4.25 8.18 1.52
C ASP A 124 3.73 6.97 2.31
N PRO A 125 3.78 7.02 3.64
CA PRO A 125 3.28 5.93 4.49
C PRO A 125 1.80 5.61 4.30
N LYS A 126 0.99 6.60 3.87
CA LYS A 126 -0.46 6.42 3.70
C LYS A 126 -0.83 5.56 2.49
N SER A 127 0.02 5.53 1.46
CA SER A 127 -0.15 4.66 0.29
C SER A 127 0.86 3.51 0.24
N ASP A 128 1.79 3.44 1.20
CA ASP A 128 2.88 2.47 1.26
C ASP A 128 3.79 2.51 0.03
N LEU A 129 4.12 3.71 -0.48
CA LEU A 129 5.02 3.90 -1.62
C LEU A 129 6.21 4.79 -1.27
N ALA A 130 7.36 4.50 -1.89
CA ALA A 130 8.57 5.31 -1.80
C ALA A 130 9.30 5.35 -3.14
N ILE A 131 10.06 6.43 -3.36
CA ILE A 131 10.92 6.63 -4.53
C ILE A 131 12.37 6.66 -4.05
N LEU A 132 13.16 5.75 -4.63
CA LEU A 132 14.61 5.74 -4.49
C LEU A 132 15.27 6.27 -5.75
N LYS A 133 16.49 6.75 -5.60
CA LYS A 133 17.33 7.19 -6.71
C LYS A 133 18.71 6.57 -6.60
N ILE A 134 19.19 6.01 -7.71
CA ILE A 134 20.58 5.55 -7.87
C ILE A 134 21.29 6.30 -9.00
N LYS A 135 22.60 6.37 -8.93
CA LYS A 135 23.46 6.91 -9.99
C LYS A 135 24.14 5.74 -10.69
N ALA A 136 23.57 5.31 -11.81
CA ALA A 136 24.05 4.16 -12.56
C ALA A 136 23.78 4.33 -14.05
N ASP A 137 24.71 3.84 -14.87
CA ASP A 137 24.55 3.77 -16.33
C ASP A 137 23.95 2.44 -16.76
N ASN A 138 23.40 2.40 -17.97
CA ASN A 138 22.85 1.21 -18.61
C ASN A 138 21.76 0.54 -17.75
N LEU A 139 20.81 1.35 -17.27
CA LEU A 139 19.61 0.87 -16.60
C LEU A 139 18.50 0.53 -17.62
N ASN A 140 17.68 -0.44 -17.28
CA ASN A 140 16.44 -0.74 -17.98
C ASN A 140 15.27 -0.26 -17.11
N SER A 141 14.21 0.27 -17.72
CA SER A 141 12.99 0.65 -17.03
C SER A 141 11.78 -0.08 -17.59
N ILE A 142 10.76 -0.28 -16.75
CA ILE A 142 9.47 -0.84 -17.15
C ILE A 142 8.51 0.31 -17.46
N LYS A 143 7.76 0.16 -18.54
CA LYS A 143 6.69 1.09 -18.89
C LYS A 143 5.52 0.92 -17.95
N LEU A 144 4.96 2.04 -17.46
CA LEU A 144 3.73 2.05 -16.68
C LEU A 144 2.54 1.69 -17.58
N GLY A 145 1.80 0.66 -17.20
CA GLY A 145 0.54 0.27 -17.81
C GLY A 145 -0.62 1.00 -17.15
N ASP A 146 -1.82 0.86 -17.71
CA ASP A 146 -3.05 1.48 -17.25
C ASP A 146 -3.85 0.50 -16.38
N SER A 147 -3.72 0.64 -15.05
CA SER A 147 -4.39 -0.26 -14.09
C SER A 147 -5.91 -0.10 -14.04
N ASP A 148 -6.47 1.03 -14.56
CA ASP A 148 -7.93 1.24 -14.56
C ASP A 148 -8.63 0.45 -15.66
N LYS A 149 -7.86 -0.05 -16.65
CA LYS A 149 -8.37 -0.92 -17.73
C LYS A 149 -8.35 -2.41 -17.38
N LEU A 150 -7.80 -2.79 -16.23
CA LEU A 150 -7.71 -4.18 -15.81
C LEU A 150 -9.09 -4.81 -15.61
N ARG A 151 -9.19 -6.08 -15.96
CA ARG A 151 -10.39 -6.90 -15.74
C ARG A 151 -10.04 -8.11 -14.89
N VAL A 152 -10.96 -8.49 -14.03
CA VAL A 152 -10.85 -9.74 -13.26
C VAL A 152 -10.74 -10.92 -14.23
N GLY A 153 -9.78 -11.81 -13.96
CA GLY A 153 -9.48 -12.97 -14.79
C GLY A 153 -8.32 -12.76 -15.80
N GLU A 154 -7.81 -11.54 -15.98
CA GLU A 154 -6.63 -11.31 -16.81
C GLU A 154 -5.37 -11.87 -16.16
N TRP A 155 -4.48 -12.49 -16.99
CA TRP A 155 -3.21 -13.01 -16.53
C TRP A 155 -2.27 -11.90 -16.09
N VAL A 156 -1.58 -12.15 -14.99
CA VAL A 156 -0.57 -11.25 -14.44
C VAL A 156 0.66 -12.02 -13.99
N MET A 157 1.78 -11.30 -13.93
CA MET A 157 3.07 -11.83 -13.48
C MET A 157 3.62 -10.97 -12.36
N ALA A 158 3.93 -11.57 -11.21
CA ALA A 158 4.62 -10.90 -10.13
C ALA A 158 6.12 -11.21 -10.17
N VAL A 159 6.96 -10.19 -10.06
CA VAL A 159 8.42 -10.29 -10.05
C VAL A 159 8.97 -9.61 -8.82
N GLY A 160 9.94 -10.25 -8.16
CA GLY A 160 10.58 -9.71 -6.97
C GLY A 160 11.67 -10.61 -6.40
N SER A 161 12.09 -10.34 -5.16
CA SER A 161 13.20 -11.03 -4.47
C SER A 161 12.72 -11.66 -3.15
N PRO A 162 11.93 -12.76 -3.20
CA PRO A 162 11.31 -13.33 -2.01
C PRO A 162 12.36 -13.93 -1.07
N PHE A 163 12.18 -13.75 0.24
CA PHE A 163 12.90 -14.38 1.35
C PHE A 163 14.41 -14.10 1.44
N SER A 164 15.14 -13.98 0.35
CA SER A 164 16.59 -13.76 0.36
C SER A 164 17.11 -13.16 -0.95
N ALA A 165 18.25 -12.47 -0.87
CA ALA A 165 18.94 -11.94 -2.06
C ALA A 165 19.42 -13.05 -3.03
N SER A 166 19.48 -14.31 -2.60
CA SER A 166 19.78 -15.46 -3.48
C SER A 166 18.59 -15.90 -4.33
N LEU A 167 17.36 -15.53 -3.95
CA LEU A 167 16.12 -15.78 -4.70
C LEU A 167 15.65 -14.53 -5.48
N SER A 168 16.57 -13.58 -5.73
CA SER A 168 16.25 -12.38 -6.51
C SER A 168 15.71 -12.72 -7.91
N HIS A 169 14.83 -11.85 -8.42
CA HIS A 169 14.20 -11.99 -9.74
C HIS A 169 13.33 -13.25 -9.89
N THR A 170 12.71 -13.69 -8.78
CA THR A 170 11.72 -14.77 -8.81
C THR A 170 10.45 -14.28 -9.51
N VAL A 171 9.97 -15.09 -10.43
CA VAL A 171 8.75 -14.86 -11.20
C VAL A 171 7.66 -15.81 -10.73
N THR A 172 6.47 -15.26 -10.46
CA THR A 172 5.26 -16.05 -10.22
C THR A 172 4.13 -15.52 -11.09
N THR A 173 3.20 -16.40 -11.49
CA THR A 173 2.09 -16.05 -12.38
C THR A 173 0.76 -16.36 -11.71
N GLY A 174 -0.25 -15.63 -12.09
CA GLY A 174 -1.62 -15.76 -11.61
C GLY A 174 -2.56 -14.89 -12.43
N ILE A 175 -3.68 -14.53 -11.84
CA ILE A 175 -4.69 -13.66 -12.47
C ILE A 175 -5.01 -12.46 -11.58
N VAL A 176 -5.66 -11.46 -12.15
CA VAL A 176 -6.38 -10.45 -11.38
C VAL A 176 -7.58 -11.13 -10.73
N SER A 177 -7.54 -11.35 -9.43
CA SER A 177 -8.61 -12.02 -8.68
C SER A 177 -9.74 -11.06 -8.29
N ALA A 178 -9.41 -9.79 -8.01
CA ALA A 178 -10.36 -8.71 -7.73
C ALA A 178 -9.69 -7.34 -7.88
N LEU A 179 -10.50 -6.29 -7.97
CA LEU A 179 -10.06 -4.90 -8.05
C LEU A 179 -10.72 -4.06 -6.94
N GLY A 180 -10.08 -2.97 -6.53
CA GLY A 180 -10.64 -2.03 -5.56
C GLY A 180 -10.70 -2.57 -4.13
N ARG A 181 -9.79 -3.48 -3.76
CA ARG A 181 -9.73 -3.99 -2.38
C ARG A 181 -9.21 -2.93 -1.43
N SER A 182 -9.91 -2.74 -0.32
CA SER A 182 -9.60 -1.77 0.73
C SER A 182 -9.83 -2.35 2.12
N ASN A 183 -9.36 -1.66 3.16
CA ASN A 183 -9.39 -2.12 4.57
C ASN A 183 -8.67 -3.45 4.79
N ILE A 184 -7.60 -3.70 4.01
CA ILE A 184 -6.82 -4.94 4.07
C ILE A 184 -5.78 -4.86 5.18
N LEU A 185 -5.10 -3.71 5.33
CA LEU A 185 -4.04 -3.51 6.31
C LEU A 185 -4.56 -3.08 7.70
N GLY A 186 -5.89 -2.99 7.86
CA GLY A 186 -6.53 -2.66 9.15
C GLY A 186 -6.32 -1.22 9.62
N ASN A 187 -5.84 -0.33 8.76
CA ASN A 187 -5.70 1.08 9.06
C ASN A 187 -6.60 1.91 8.13
N SER A 188 -7.70 2.42 8.65
CA SER A 188 -8.67 3.24 7.91
C SER A 188 -8.09 4.55 7.35
N ARG A 189 -6.89 4.96 7.82
CA ARG A 189 -6.19 6.15 7.34
C ARG A 189 -5.45 5.92 6.03
N ASN A 190 -5.14 4.67 5.68
CA ASN A 190 -4.43 4.33 4.45
C ASN A 190 -5.31 4.57 3.21
N TYR A 191 -4.67 4.89 2.11
CA TYR A 191 -5.30 4.98 0.80
C TYR A 191 -5.12 3.64 0.08
N GLU A 192 -6.08 2.74 0.27
CA GLU A 192 -6.06 1.40 -0.27
C GLU A 192 -7.01 1.28 -1.46
N ASN A 193 -6.51 0.81 -2.59
CA ASN A 193 -7.27 0.49 -3.80
C ASN A 193 -6.63 -0.72 -4.50
N PHE A 194 -6.34 -1.78 -3.73
CA PHE A 194 -5.48 -2.86 -4.20
C PHE A 194 -6.06 -3.68 -5.35
N ILE A 195 -5.16 -4.08 -6.25
CA ILE A 195 -5.35 -5.22 -7.15
C ILE A 195 -5.10 -6.47 -6.32
N GLN A 196 -6.09 -7.38 -6.27
CA GLN A 196 -5.92 -8.71 -5.68
C GLN A 196 -5.47 -9.68 -6.75
N THR A 197 -4.49 -10.54 -6.44
CA THR A 197 -3.99 -11.59 -7.34
C THR A 197 -3.72 -12.88 -6.58
N ASP A 198 -3.78 -14.02 -7.26
CA ASP A 198 -3.33 -15.32 -6.77
C ASP A 198 -1.89 -15.66 -7.19
N ALA A 199 -1.23 -14.80 -7.99
CA ALA A 199 0.22 -14.86 -8.17
C ALA A 199 0.91 -14.84 -6.80
N ALA A 200 1.85 -15.75 -6.56
CA ALA A 200 2.45 -15.92 -5.24
C ALA A 200 3.32 -14.71 -4.86
N ILE A 201 2.84 -13.90 -3.93
CA ILE A 201 3.56 -12.79 -3.31
C ILE A 201 3.99 -13.24 -1.91
N ASN A 202 5.28 -13.09 -1.58
CA ASN A 202 5.85 -13.45 -0.30
C ASN A 202 6.73 -12.31 0.23
N PRO A 203 7.09 -12.31 1.54
CA PRO A 203 8.03 -11.32 2.08
C PRO A 203 9.30 -11.22 1.23
N GLY A 204 9.69 -10.00 0.85
CA GLY A 204 10.75 -9.69 -0.09
C GLY A 204 10.28 -9.37 -1.51
N ASN A 205 9.10 -9.82 -1.95
CA ASN A 205 8.48 -9.34 -3.20
C ASN A 205 7.87 -7.94 -3.05
N SER A 206 7.68 -7.45 -1.83
CA SER A 206 7.19 -6.08 -1.57
C SER A 206 8.06 -5.05 -2.29
N GLY A 207 7.45 -4.12 -2.99
CA GLY A 207 8.09 -3.14 -3.85
C GLY A 207 8.40 -3.64 -5.27
N GLY A 208 8.25 -4.94 -5.54
CA GLY A 208 8.44 -5.54 -6.86
C GLY A 208 7.27 -5.31 -7.82
N ALA A 209 7.42 -5.76 -9.04
CA ALA A 209 6.48 -5.52 -10.12
C ALA A 209 5.31 -6.51 -10.13
N LEU A 210 4.09 -6.01 -10.37
CA LEU A 210 2.99 -6.78 -10.96
C LEU A 210 2.81 -6.31 -12.40
N LEU A 211 2.88 -7.24 -13.36
CA LEU A 211 2.92 -6.98 -14.79
C LEU A 211 1.70 -7.58 -15.49
N ASN A 212 1.25 -6.95 -16.57
CA ASN A 212 0.35 -7.59 -17.53
C ASN A 212 1.15 -8.46 -18.54
N MET A 213 0.45 -9.10 -19.46
CA MET A 213 1.07 -9.95 -20.47
C MET A 213 1.76 -9.19 -21.61
N ASP A 214 1.70 -7.87 -21.64
CA ASP A 214 2.52 -7.00 -22.50
C ASP A 214 3.86 -6.63 -21.86
N GLY A 215 4.05 -6.99 -20.56
CA GLY A 215 5.20 -6.63 -19.73
C GLY A 215 5.15 -5.18 -19.24
N ASP A 216 3.98 -4.54 -19.24
CA ASP A 216 3.77 -3.23 -18.65
C ASP A 216 3.48 -3.37 -17.16
N LEU A 217 3.97 -2.43 -16.35
CA LEU A 217 3.77 -2.37 -14.89
C LEU A 217 2.34 -1.95 -14.58
N ILE A 218 1.52 -2.85 -14.03
CA ILE A 218 0.13 -2.59 -13.65
C ILE A 218 -0.04 -2.42 -12.14
N GLY A 219 0.97 -2.77 -11.35
CA GLY A 219 0.95 -2.56 -9.89
C GLY A 219 2.28 -2.82 -9.23
N ILE A 220 2.38 -2.39 -7.96
CA ILE A 220 3.51 -2.65 -7.06
C ILE A 220 3.08 -3.65 -6.02
N ASN A 221 3.74 -4.82 -5.98
CA ASN A 221 3.48 -5.85 -4.98
C ASN A 221 3.69 -5.29 -3.58
N THR A 222 2.74 -5.49 -2.63
CA THR A 222 2.87 -4.87 -1.31
C THR A 222 2.53 -5.80 -0.16
N ALA A 223 1.41 -6.51 -0.19
CA ALA A 223 0.90 -7.24 0.96
C ALA A 223 0.36 -8.61 0.59
N ILE A 224 0.21 -9.45 1.61
CA ILE A 224 -0.51 -10.74 1.55
C ILE A 224 -1.54 -10.83 2.66
N ALA A 225 -2.67 -11.47 2.40
CA ALA A 225 -3.57 -11.87 3.47
C ALA A 225 -2.99 -13.10 4.18
N THR A 226 -2.61 -12.93 5.46
CA THR A 226 -2.10 -14.02 6.29
C THR A 226 -3.17 -14.47 7.29
N GLY A 227 -3.52 -15.75 7.28
CA GLY A 227 -4.49 -16.31 8.24
C GLY A 227 -3.81 -16.81 9.52
N GLY A 228 -3.22 -15.93 10.34
CA GLY A 228 -2.60 -16.32 11.61
C GLY A 228 -1.08 -16.16 11.67
N TYR A 229 -0.37 -17.05 12.39
CA TYR A 229 1.06 -16.92 12.72
C TYR A 229 2.03 -17.09 11.54
N GLU A 230 1.61 -17.70 10.45
CA GLU A 230 2.48 -17.94 9.28
C GLU A 230 2.37 -16.78 8.28
N LYS A 231 3.51 -16.13 8.01
CA LYS A 231 3.66 -15.07 7.00
C LYS A 231 3.96 -15.68 5.61
N ALA A 232 3.11 -16.60 5.12
CA ALA A 232 3.26 -17.20 3.81
C ALA A 232 2.03 -16.93 2.94
N ASN A 233 2.22 -16.86 1.63
CA ASN A 233 1.14 -16.70 0.67
C ASN A 233 0.17 -17.89 0.70
N ARG A 234 -1.12 -17.61 0.74
CA ARG A 234 -2.23 -18.59 0.67
C ARG A 234 -3.12 -18.38 -0.54
N GLY A 235 -2.57 -17.88 -1.64
CA GLY A 235 -3.32 -17.57 -2.87
C GLY A 235 -4.03 -16.22 -2.83
N VAL A 236 -3.66 -15.32 -1.89
CA VAL A 236 -4.22 -13.96 -1.80
C VAL A 236 -3.09 -12.97 -1.60
N GLY A 237 -2.70 -12.34 -2.69
CA GLY A 237 -1.72 -11.26 -2.74
C GLY A 237 -2.37 -9.94 -3.17
N PHE A 238 -1.71 -8.83 -2.85
CA PHE A 238 -2.17 -7.48 -3.15
C PHE A 238 -1.07 -6.64 -3.77
N ALA A 239 -1.46 -5.79 -4.74
CA ALA A 239 -0.58 -4.82 -5.35
C ALA A 239 -1.25 -3.44 -5.42
N ILE A 240 -0.45 -2.39 -5.26
CA ILE A 240 -0.87 -0.99 -5.41
C ILE A 240 -0.98 -0.70 -6.92
N PRO A 241 -2.12 -0.19 -7.43
CA PRO A 241 -2.32 0.05 -8.86
C PRO A 241 -1.32 1.04 -9.45
N SER A 242 -0.90 0.80 -10.69
CA SER A 242 0.10 1.64 -11.40
C SER A 242 -0.36 3.09 -11.57
N ASN A 243 -1.66 3.35 -11.84
CA ASN A 243 -2.16 4.72 -11.99
C ASN A 243 -2.05 5.50 -10.67
N MET A 244 -2.36 4.85 -9.53
CA MET A 244 -2.16 5.44 -8.20
C MET A 244 -0.66 5.66 -7.94
N ALA A 245 0.19 4.66 -8.23
CA ALA A 245 1.64 4.75 -8.04
C ALA A 245 2.27 5.87 -8.90
N SER A 246 1.83 6.03 -10.15
CA SER A 246 2.29 7.09 -11.07
C SER A 246 2.03 8.49 -10.51
N LYS A 247 0.83 8.74 -9.99
CA LYS A 247 0.48 10.03 -9.40
C LYS A 247 1.36 10.34 -8.19
N ILE A 248 1.47 9.37 -7.27
CA ILE A 248 2.26 9.50 -6.04
C ILE A 248 3.74 9.70 -6.36
N MET A 249 4.29 8.93 -7.31
CA MET A 249 5.66 9.07 -7.79
C MET A 249 5.94 10.49 -8.29
N ASN A 250 5.06 11.03 -9.13
CA ASN A 250 5.22 12.38 -9.67
C ASN A 250 5.22 13.45 -8.56
N ASP A 251 4.33 13.34 -7.58
CA ASP A 251 4.30 14.26 -6.44
C ASP A 251 5.57 14.13 -5.58
N LEU A 252 6.02 12.90 -5.27
CA LEU A 252 7.24 12.67 -4.49
C LEU A 252 8.50 13.19 -5.20
N ILE A 253 8.63 12.99 -6.52
CA ILE A 253 9.79 13.49 -7.30
C ILE A 253 9.79 15.01 -7.37
N GLN A 254 8.62 15.65 -7.57
CA GLN A 254 8.53 17.10 -7.79
C GLN A 254 8.52 17.90 -6.49
N LYS A 255 7.90 17.39 -5.44
CA LYS A 255 7.59 18.13 -4.21
C LYS A 255 8.20 17.50 -2.95
N GLY A 256 8.59 16.22 -2.99
CA GLY A 256 9.03 15.46 -1.82
C GLY A 256 7.89 14.95 -0.92
N TYR A 257 6.64 15.30 -1.20
CA TYR A 257 5.45 14.85 -0.47
C TYR A 257 4.25 14.72 -1.40
N VAL A 258 3.24 13.94 -0.97
CA VAL A 258 2.05 13.68 -1.77
C VAL A 258 0.95 14.70 -1.48
N VAL A 259 0.47 15.36 -2.52
CA VAL A 259 -0.64 16.32 -2.46
C VAL A 259 -1.96 15.58 -2.64
N ARG A 260 -2.88 15.76 -1.70
CA ARG A 260 -4.22 15.15 -1.74
C ARG A 260 -5.30 16.21 -1.66
N ALA A 261 -6.35 16.03 -2.46
CA ALA A 261 -7.55 16.84 -2.27
C ALA A 261 -8.36 16.32 -1.08
N TRP A 262 -9.11 17.24 -0.49
CA TRP A 262 -9.92 17.02 0.69
C TRP A 262 -11.34 17.50 0.47
N LEU A 263 -12.31 16.74 0.98
CA LEU A 263 -13.74 17.06 0.95
C LEU A 263 -14.25 17.57 2.30
N GLY A 264 -13.72 17.05 3.40
CA GLY A 264 -14.07 17.45 4.76
C GLY A 264 -15.34 16.82 5.29
N VAL A 265 -15.45 15.51 5.16
CA VAL A 265 -16.59 14.72 5.64
C VAL A 265 -16.10 13.50 6.43
N PHE A 266 -16.88 13.06 7.41
CA PHE A 266 -16.79 11.73 7.98
C PHE A 266 -17.74 10.82 7.21
N ILE A 267 -17.26 9.65 6.85
CA ILE A 267 -17.97 8.69 5.99
C ILE A 267 -18.03 7.32 6.64
N GLN A 268 -19.15 6.61 6.43
CA GLN A 268 -19.33 5.27 6.92
C GLN A 268 -19.97 4.37 5.87
N GLU A 269 -19.85 3.05 6.06
CA GLU A 269 -20.50 2.03 5.23
C GLU A 269 -22.01 2.15 5.34
N LEU A 270 -22.71 1.86 4.23
CA LEU A 270 -24.15 1.75 4.21
C LEU A 270 -24.56 0.30 4.48
N ASP A 271 -24.78 -0.06 5.74
CA ASP A 271 -25.28 -1.38 6.09
C ASP A 271 -26.76 -1.56 5.77
N ASP A 272 -27.23 -2.82 5.81
CA ASP A 272 -28.61 -3.15 5.49
C ASP A 272 -29.65 -2.55 6.45
N ALA A 273 -29.30 -2.33 7.70
CA ALA A 273 -30.19 -1.74 8.68
C ALA A 273 -30.39 -0.25 8.40
N THR A 274 -29.29 0.47 8.18
CA THR A 274 -29.28 1.89 7.83
C THR A 274 -29.96 2.14 6.49
N ALA A 275 -29.70 1.31 5.47
CA ALA A 275 -30.35 1.44 4.17
C ALA A 275 -31.87 1.30 4.27
N ARG A 276 -32.35 0.33 5.07
CA ARG A 276 -33.82 0.18 5.33
C ARG A 276 -34.39 1.38 6.09
N ALA A 277 -33.70 1.86 7.11
CA ALA A 277 -34.13 3.02 7.89
C ALA A 277 -34.26 4.29 7.05
N LEU A 278 -33.34 4.46 6.06
CA LEU A 278 -33.34 5.57 5.10
C LEU A 278 -34.21 5.31 3.85
N ASN A 279 -34.94 4.19 3.78
CA ASN A 279 -35.77 3.75 2.62
C ASN A 279 -34.92 3.72 1.30
N LEU A 280 -33.70 3.28 1.35
CA LEU A 280 -32.81 3.20 0.20
C LEU A 280 -32.81 1.80 -0.42
N ASN A 281 -33.01 1.71 -1.74
CA ASN A 281 -32.95 0.44 -2.49
C ASN A 281 -31.54 0.11 -3.01
N ILE A 282 -30.55 0.94 -2.70
CA ILE A 282 -29.14 0.76 -3.08
C ILE A 282 -28.32 0.39 -1.85
N ARG A 283 -27.17 -0.25 -2.12
CA ARG A 283 -26.22 -0.68 -1.07
C ARG A 283 -24.83 -0.10 -1.31
N ASP A 284 -24.57 0.42 -2.51
CA ASP A 284 -23.33 1.09 -2.86
C ASP A 284 -23.39 2.56 -2.45
N GLY A 285 -22.24 3.15 -2.13
CA GLY A 285 -22.12 4.55 -1.79
C GLY A 285 -21.32 4.79 -0.51
N ALA A 286 -21.18 6.05 -0.15
CA ALA A 286 -20.59 6.49 1.10
C ALA A 286 -21.61 7.37 1.86
N LEU A 287 -22.04 6.90 3.03
CA LEU A 287 -22.95 7.66 3.88
C LEU A 287 -22.17 8.70 4.67
N ILE A 288 -22.64 9.95 4.64
CA ILE A 288 -22.05 11.05 5.41
C ILE A 288 -22.56 10.95 6.84
N SER A 289 -21.66 10.67 7.79
CA SER A 289 -21.96 10.64 9.21
C SER A 289 -21.75 11.99 9.90
N ASP A 290 -20.88 12.85 9.34
CA ASP A 290 -20.69 14.22 9.82
C ASP A 290 -19.98 15.05 8.76
N VAL A 291 -20.08 16.40 8.87
CA VAL A 291 -19.45 17.37 7.96
C VAL A 291 -18.62 18.36 8.76
N ILE A 292 -17.35 18.44 8.44
CA ILE A 292 -16.39 19.32 9.13
C ILE A 292 -16.72 20.79 8.83
N GLU A 293 -16.74 21.63 9.86
CA GLU A 293 -16.95 23.07 9.70
C GLU A 293 -15.83 23.69 8.84
N ASP A 294 -16.18 24.72 8.09
CA ASP A 294 -15.30 25.42 7.14
C ASP A 294 -14.74 24.55 6.00
N SER A 295 -15.19 23.30 5.87
CA SER A 295 -14.74 22.38 4.82
C SER A 295 -15.37 22.68 3.45
N PRO A 296 -14.77 22.15 2.35
CA PRO A 296 -15.37 22.18 1.01
C PRO A 296 -16.79 21.58 0.98
N ALA A 297 -17.04 20.50 1.69
CA ALA A 297 -18.36 19.89 1.80
C ALA A 297 -19.37 20.81 2.45
N LYS A 298 -19.02 21.43 3.58
CA LYS A 298 -19.88 22.39 4.30
C LYS A 298 -20.23 23.60 3.44
N LYS A 299 -19.20 24.21 2.83
CA LYS A 299 -19.35 25.36 1.90
C LYS A 299 -20.25 25.05 0.72
N SER A 300 -20.26 23.80 0.26
CA SER A 300 -21.05 23.35 -0.89
C SER A 300 -22.46 22.85 -0.51
N GLY A 301 -22.79 22.79 0.76
CA GLY A 301 -24.11 22.37 1.25
C GLY A 301 -24.32 20.87 1.31
N ILE A 302 -23.27 20.05 1.39
CA ILE A 302 -23.33 18.65 1.79
C ILE A 302 -23.70 18.59 3.27
N LYS A 303 -24.48 17.59 3.66
CA LYS A 303 -25.04 17.46 5.02
C LYS A 303 -24.85 16.03 5.55
N GLU A 304 -24.91 15.90 6.86
CA GLU A 304 -25.10 14.62 7.52
C GLU A 304 -26.34 13.90 6.99
N GLY A 305 -26.26 12.58 6.79
CA GLY A 305 -27.32 11.76 6.21
C GLY A 305 -27.32 11.71 4.68
N ASP A 306 -26.49 12.49 3.98
CA ASP A 306 -26.34 12.35 2.52
C ASP A 306 -25.65 11.03 2.18
N LEU A 307 -26.15 10.33 1.16
CA LEU A 307 -25.47 9.17 0.59
C LEU A 307 -24.83 9.54 -0.74
N ILE A 308 -23.52 9.65 -0.79
CA ILE A 308 -22.79 9.93 -2.04
C ILE A 308 -22.73 8.66 -2.89
N ILE A 309 -23.24 8.76 -4.14
CA ILE A 309 -23.35 7.63 -5.09
C ILE A 309 -22.49 7.79 -6.35
N TYR A 310 -22.18 9.03 -6.74
CA TYR A 310 -21.23 9.33 -7.85
C TYR A 310 -20.32 10.49 -7.49
N PHE A 311 -19.08 10.41 -7.96
CA PHE A 311 -18.07 11.48 -7.92
C PHE A 311 -17.52 11.68 -9.33
N ASP A 312 -17.68 12.85 -9.91
CA ASP A 312 -17.32 13.19 -11.30
C ASP A 312 -17.80 12.17 -12.35
N GLY A 313 -18.99 11.57 -12.12
CA GLY A 313 -19.61 10.57 -12.99
C GLY A 313 -19.11 9.12 -12.72
N GLU A 314 -18.11 8.92 -11.88
CA GLU A 314 -17.68 7.61 -11.43
C GLU A 314 -18.52 7.12 -10.25
N LYS A 315 -18.98 5.87 -10.32
CA LYS A 315 -19.82 5.27 -9.29
C LYS A 315 -19.03 5.06 -7.99
N VAL A 316 -19.52 5.61 -6.89
CA VAL A 316 -18.99 5.36 -5.55
C VAL A 316 -19.51 4.02 -5.02
N LYS A 317 -18.59 3.08 -4.78
CA LYS A 317 -18.89 1.73 -4.32
C LYS A 317 -19.01 1.63 -2.79
N ASN A 318 -18.13 2.33 -2.10
CA ASN A 318 -18.01 2.34 -0.63
C ASN A 318 -17.21 3.58 -0.16
N PRO A 319 -17.10 3.83 1.16
CA PRO A 319 -16.33 4.95 1.72
C PRO A 319 -14.86 5.01 1.25
N SER A 320 -14.16 3.89 1.23
CA SER A 320 -12.77 3.83 0.79
C SER A 320 -12.61 4.22 -0.68
N ASN A 321 -13.56 3.81 -1.54
CA ASN A 321 -13.57 4.22 -2.95
C ASN A 321 -13.78 5.74 -3.08
N LEU A 322 -14.74 6.34 -2.35
CA LEU A 322 -14.92 7.79 -2.34
C LEU A 322 -13.65 8.52 -1.89
N LYS A 323 -13.02 8.06 -0.80
CA LYS A 323 -11.77 8.62 -0.28
C LYS A 323 -10.66 8.60 -1.34
N ASN A 324 -10.52 7.49 -2.08
CA ASN A 324 -9.52 7.35 -3.14
C ASN A 324 -9.83 8.30 -4.32
N LEU A 325 -11.09 8.39 -4.77
CA LEU A 325 -11.51 9.29 -5.84
C LEU A 325 -11.20 10.76 -5.50
N VAL A 326 -11.60 11.21 -4.31
CA VAL A 326 -11.32 12.56 -3.83
C VAL A 326 -9.82 12.82 -3.77
N SER A 327 -9.06 11.94 -3.11
CA SER A 327 -7.61 12.13 -2.91
C SER A 327 -6.80 12.05 -4.20
N SER A 328 -7.31 11.34 -5.21
CA SER A 328 -6.68 11.26 -6.53
C SER A 328 -6.96 12.49 -7.42
N THR A 329 -7.96 13.28 -7.08
CA THR A 329 -8.26 14.53 -7.77
C THR A 329 -7.28 15.64 -7.36
N ALA A 330 -6.97 16.57 -8.24
CA ALA A 330 -6.11 17.71 -7.90
C ALA A 330 -6.85 18.72 -7.00
N PRO A 331 -6.24 19.28 -5.95
CA PRO A 331 -6.81 20.39 -5.21
C PRO A 331 -7.13 21.58 -6.14
N GLY A 332 -8.17 22.35 -5.81
CA GLY A 332 -8.68 23.43 -6.65
C GLY A 332 -9.60 22.97 -7.78
N THR A 333 -9.84 21.67 -7.95
CA THR A 333 -10.78 21.14 -8.93
C THR A 333 -12.22 21.31 -8.45
N LYS A 334 -13.10 21.70 -9.38
CA LYS A 334 -14.56 21.72 -9.17
C LYS A 334 -15.12 20.35 -9.56
N SER A 335 -15.39 19.51 -8.55
CA SER A 335 -15.92 18.17 -8.75
C SER A 335 -17.44 18.13 -8.58
N LYS A 336 -18.11 17.28 -9.37
CA LYS A 336 -19.54 17.04 -9.29
C LYS A 336 -19.80 15.81 -8.41
N ILE A 337 -20.54 16.00 -7.33
CA ILE A 337 -20.94 14.94 -6.42
C ILE A 337 -22.44 14.70 -6.58
N THR A 338 -22.81 13.49 -6.97
CA THR A 338 -24.21 13.07 -6.97
C THR A 338 -24.49 12.28 -5.69
N LEU A 339 -25.52 12.70 -4.97
CA LEU A 339 -25.88 12.13 -3.67
C LEU A 339 -27.41 11.93 -3.57
N ILE A 340 -27.82 11.12 -2.62
CA ILE A 340 -29.23 10.96 -2.24
C ILE A 340 -29.44 11.63 -0.89
N ARG A 341 -30.40 12.56 -0.84
CA ARG A 341 -30.87 13.24 0.37
C ARG A 341 -32.40 13.09 0.47
N GLU A 342 -32.88 12.54 1.58
CA GLU A 342 -34.32 12.31 1.81
C GLU A 342 -35.00 11.59 0.63
N GLY A 343 -34.33 10.59 0.07
CA GLY A 343 -34.83 9.78 -1.05
C GLY A 343 -34.78 10.47 -2.42
N LYS A 344 -34.23 11.68 -2.53
CA LYS A 344 -34.09 12.45 -3.80
C LYS A 344 -32.63 12.51 -4.21
N GLU A 345 -32.39 12.29 -5.51
CA GLU A 345 -31.07 12.47 -6.10
C GLU A 345 -30.78 13.95 -6.33
N LEU A 346 -29.62 14.41 -5.90
CA LEU A 346 -29.12 15.77 -6.03
C LEU A 346 -27.70 15.74 -6.55
N THR A 347 -27.35 16.73 -7.40
CA THR A 347 -25.95 16.93 -7.82
C THR A 347 -25.45 18.26 -7.28
N ILE A 348 -24.34 18.21 -6.55
CA ILE A 348 -23.68 19.36 -5.93
C ILE A 348 -22.29 19.50 -6.54
N THR A 349 -21.89 20.75 -6.86
CA THR A 349 -20.51 21.03 -7.30
C THR A 349 -19.71 21.51 -6.10
N VAL A 350 -18.59 20.84 -5.84
CA VAL A 350 -17.69 21.12 -4.72
C VAL A 350 -16.34 21.58 -5.26
N LEU A 351 -15.80 22.66 -4.75
CA LEU A 351 -14.41 23.06 -4.97
C LEU A 351 -13.54 22.34 -3.95
N LEU A 352 -12.78 21.35 -4.38
CA LEU A 352 -11.88 20.59 -3.49
C LEU A 352 -10.70 21.45 -3.04
N GLU A 353 -10.34 21.36 -1.77
CA GLU A 353 -9.17 22.03 -1.20
C GLU A 353 -8.03 21.03 -0.99
N GLU A 354 -6.82 21.50 -0.80
CA GLU A 354 -5.69 20.65 -0.42
C GLU A 354 -5.87 20.19 1.02
N MET A 355 -5.60 18.91 1.26
CA MET A 355 -5.58 18.36 2.63
C MET A 355 -4.39 18.95 3.37
N ASP A 356 -4.63 19.70 4.41
CA ASP A 356 -3.58 20.18 5.28
C ASP A 356 -2.99 19.00 6.07
N ASN A 357 -1.72 18.70 5.83
CA ASN A 357 -1.01 17.66 6.57
C ASN A 357 -0.78 18.05 8.04
N ASP A 358 -0.94 19.33 8.36
CA ASP A 358 -0.85 19.89 9.71
C ASP A 358 -2.22 20.07 10.42
N ASP A 359 -3.34 19.67 9.76
CA ASP A 359 -4.67 19.77 10.35
C ASP A 359 -4.71 19.04 11.71
N PRO A 360 -5.15 19.74 12.79
CA PRO A 360 -5.32 19.16 14.13
C PRO A 360 -6.23 17.94 14.15
N LEU A 361 -7.18 17.81 13.20
CA LEU A 361 -8.03 16.62 13.04
C LEU A 361 -7.25 15.42 12.50
N VAL A 362 -6.18 15.65 11.72
CA VAL A 362 -5.22 14.61 11.30
C VAL A 362 -4.26 14.30 12.46
N LYS A 363 -3.87 15.30 13.24
CA LYS A 363 -3.04 15.16 14.47
C LYS A 363 -3.82 14.53 15.63
N ASN A 364 -5.12 14.85 15.81
CA ASN A 364 -5.95 14.34 16.90
C ASN A 364 -6.44 12.89 16.73
N THR A 365 -6.15 12.24 15.60
CA THR A 365 -6.38 10.79 15.46
C THR A 365 -5.17 9.95 15.89
N ASP A 366 -4.03 10.55 16.20
CA ASP A 366 -3.08 10.00 17.16
C ASP A 366 -3.58 10.31 18.56
N SER A 367 -4.55 9.52 19.04
CA SER A 367 -5.02 9.58 20.44
C SER A 367 -3.87 9.48 21.47
N SER A 368 -2.68 9.12 21.02
CA SER A 368 -1.45 9.11 21.81
C SER A 368 -0.76 10.47 21.89
N SER A 369 -0.93 11.41 20.94
CA SER A 369 -0.13 12.65 20.94
C SER A 369 -0.59 13.67 21.98
N GLY A 370 -1.90 13.77 22.22
CA GLY A 370 -2.47 14.64 23.27
C GLY A 370 -2.09 14.20 24.69
N PHE A 371 -1.85 12.91 24.89
CA PHE A 371 -1.47 12.37 26.21
C PHE A 371 0.05 12.27 26.39
N LYS A 372 0.83 12.23 25.31
CA LYS A 372 2.31 12.23 25.38
C LYS A 372 2.89 13.48 26.03
N GLN A 373 2.27 14.64 25.84
CA GLN A 373 2.70 15.88 26.52
C GLN A 373 2.57 15.79 28.05
N PHE A 374 1.67 14.92 28.54
CA PHE A 374 1.52 14.60 29.97
C PHE A 374 2.35 13.41 30.42
N GLY A 375 3.10 12.78 29.47
CA GLY A 375 3.93 11.61 29.73
C GLY A 375 3.15 10.30 29.77
N LEU A 376 1.98 10.23 29.16
CA LEU A 376 1.16 9.02 29.04
C LEU A 376 1.28 8.42 27.64
N ASP A 377 1.56 7.12 27.53
CA ASP A 377 1.32 6.34 26.30
C ASP A 377 -0.07 5.72 26.40
N VAL A 378 -0.99 6.23 25.61
CA VAL A 378 -2.41 5.85 25.62
C VAL A 378 -2.76 5.23 24.28
N ARG A 379 -3.47 4.10 24.29
CA ARG A 379 -3.90 3.38 23.10
C ARG A 379 -5.37 3.05 23.12
N GLU A 380 -5.95 2.84 21.96
CA GLU A 380 -7.32 2.35 21.85
C GLU A 380 -7.48 0.96 22.47
N LEU A 381 -8.60 0.71 23.15
CA LEU A 381 -8.90 -0.55 23.82
C LEU A 381 -9.28 -1.62 22.81
N THR A 382 -8.29 -2.29 22.25
CA THR A 382 -8.47 -3.41 21.31
C THR A 382 -8.78 -4.72 22.05
N ASN A 383 -9.30 -5.72 21.34
CA ASN A 383 -9.53 -7.06 21.90
C ASN A 383 -8.26 -7.69 22.51
N GLN A 384 -7.08 -7.36 21.97
CA GLN A 384 -5.81 -7.80 22.53
C GLN A 384 -5.56 -7.22 23.94
N TYR A 385 -5.84 -5.93 24.12
CA TYR A 385 -5.71 -5.28 25.44
C TYR A 385 -6.82 -5.71 26.40
N ARG A 386 -8.05 -5.97 25.91
CA ARG A 386 -9.12 -6.54 26.72
C ARG A 386 -8.70 -7.88 27.34
N ASN A 387 -8.20 -8.79 26.51
CA ASN A 387 -7.73 -10.09 26.95
C ASN A 387 -6.52 -9.99 27.90
N LYS A 388 -5.57 -9.09 27.60
CA LYS A 388 -4.36 -8.90 28.42
C LYS A 388 -4.66 -8.37 29.82
N TYR A 389 -5.64 -7.47 29.94
CA TYR A 389 -5.99 -6.79 31.20
C TYR A 389 -7.29 -7.26 31.84
N GLY A 390 -7.95 -8.28 31.27
CA GLY A 390 -9.18 -8.86 31.83
C GLY A 390 -10.40 -7.93 31.78
N ILE A 391 -10.50 -7.06 30.78
CA ILE A 391 -11.56 -6.06 30.63
C ILE A 391 -12.70 -6.66 29.80
N SER A 392 -13.84 -6.96 30.42
CA SER A 392 -14.97 -7.66 29.77
C SER A 392 -16.23 -6.80 29.59
N GLU A 393 -16.37 -5.66 30.27
CA GLU A 393 -17.64 -4.92 30.37
C GLU A 393 -17.63 -3.52 29.70
N ILE A 394 -16.53 -3.11 29.05
CA ILE A 394 -16.41 -1.78 28.43
C ILE A 394 -16.35 -1.97 26.91
N ASP A 395 -17.33 -1.42 26.18
CA ASP A 395 -17.39 -1.59 24.72
C ASP A 395 -16.30 -0.78 23.99
N ASP A 396 -16.03 0.47 24.41
CA ASP A 396 -15.01 1.35 23.84
C ASP A 396 -14.23 2.08 24.93
N GLY A 397 -12.97 2.43 24.65
CA GLY A 397 -12.16 3.18 25.59
C GLY A 397 -10.69 3.31 25.18
N LEU A 398 -9.94 3.95 26.06
CA LEU A 398 -8.49 4.10 25.93
C LEU A 398 -7.80 3.34 27.05
N VAL A 399 -6.68 2.70 26.74
CA VAL A 399 -5.83 2.02 27.72
C VAL A 399 -4.50 2.75 27.85
N ILE A 400 -4.08 3.03 29.09
CA ILE A 400 -2.75 3.57 29.37
C ILE A 400 -1.75 2.42 29.38
N ILE A 401 -0.82 2.44 28.42
CA ILE A 401 0.20 1.40 28.23
C ILE A 401 1.41 1.67 29.13
N SER A 402 1.82 2.94 29.23
CA SER A 402 2.93 3.34 30.06
C SER A 402 2.79 4.79 30.53
N VAL A 403 3.43 5.10 31.66
CA VAL A 403 3.57 6.44 32.23
C VAL A 403 5.05 6.77 32.29
N ASN A 404 5.46 7.91 31.73
CA ASN A 404 6.85 8.34 31.78
C ASN A 404 7.19 8.73 33.25
N PRO A 405 8.22 8.14 33.88
CA PRO A 405 8.55 8.36 35.29
C PRO A 405 8.86 9.81 35.66
N ASN A 406 9.21 10.66 34.69
CA ASN A 406 9.56 12.07 34.90
C ASN A 406 8.49 13.04 34.40
N SER A 407 7.24 12.60 34.27
CA SER A 407 6.14 13.40 33.75
C SER A 407 5.17 13.86 34.84
N ASP A 408 4.33 14.84 34.49
CA ASP A 408 3.26 15.31 35.37
C ASP A 408 2.28 14.20 35.77
N ALA A 409 2.08 13.21 34.88
CA ALA A 409 1.21 12.08 35.15
C ALA A 409 1.79 11.09 36.18
N SER A 410 3.11 11.03 36.35
CA SER A 410 3.76 10.14 37.32
C SER A 410 3.77 10.73 38.74
N ASN A 411 3.50 12.03 38.88
CA ASN A 411 3.56 12.77 40.15
C ASN A 411 2.19 12.88 40.83
N LYS A 412 1.15 12.25 40.30
CA LYS A 412 -0.20 12.15 40.84
C LYS A 412 -0.60 10.71 41.14
#